data_784a17c639713f99d00d8d84c66ab0e7
#
_entry.id   784a17c639713f99d00d8d84c66ab0e7
#
_cell.length_a   1.000
_cell.length_b   1.000
_cell.length_c   1.000
_cell.angle_alpha   90.00
_cell.angle_beta   90.00
_cell.angle_gamma   90.00
#
_symmetry.space_group_name_H-M   'P 1'
#
loop_
_entity.id
_entity.type
_entity.pdbx_description
1 polymer ?
#
loop_
_entity_poly.entity_id
_entity_poly.type
_entity_poly.pdbx_seq_one_letter_code
_entity_poly.pdbx_strand_id
1 'polypeptide(L)'
;MSEKLRKRVATLTAEYGGEYSIQHAQRLIRLVAIVGEAVEYDHDAVWLAAHMHDWGTFPRWSRENINHSVRSRQLAEEHLKRLKCPAALMARVLEAIEYHHGGADDRCIEAVLLRDADALDGMGAMGVLREFASIPTETAGCYTLPAGWGMRGAYDRALMRLENNPRMLRMPKSKELAREKAREMQSILDSLERESLGFL
;
A
#
# COMPACT_ATOMS: atom_id res chain seq x y z
N MET A 1 19.21 -10.43 -6.25
CA MET A 1 18.38 -10.12 -7.47
C MET A 1 19.25 -9.52 -8.57
N SER A 2 18.93 -9.78 -9.87
CA SER A 2 19.66 -9.17 -10.98
C SER A 2 19.28 -7.70 -11.16
N GLU A 3 20.25 -6.86 -11.59
CA GLU A 3 20.00 -5.44 -11.87
C GLU A 3 18.97 -5.24 -12.99
N LYS A 4 18.98 -6.12 -13.99
CA LYS A 4 17.99 -6.11 -15.10
C LYS A 4 16.56 -6.28 -14.57
N LEU A 5 16.35 -7.21 -13.63
CA LEU A 5 15.03 -7.44 -13.01
C LEU A 5 14.61 -6.19 -12.22
N ARG A 6 15.49 -5.68 -11.36
CA ARG A 6 15.26 -4.48 -10.56
C ARG A 6 14.86 -3.28 -11.42
N LYS A 7 15.68 -2.98 -12.43
CA LYS A 7 15.42 -1.86 -13.34
C LYS A 7 14.08 -2.01 -14.06
N ARG A 8 13.75 -3.22 -14.56
CA ARG A 8 12.49 -3.43 -15.29
C ARG A 8 11.27 -3.26 -14.40
N VAL A 9 11.29 -3.78 -13.17
CA VAL A 9 10.18 -3.62 -12.21
C VAL A 9 10.00 -2.15 -11.85
N ALA A 10 11.08 -1.44 -11.49
CA ALA A 10 11.00 0.00 -11.20
C ALA A 10 10.46 0.81 -12.39
N THR A 11 10.91 0.51 -13.62
CA THR A 11 10.41 1.18 -14.83
C THR A 11 8.92 0.95 -15.03
N LEU A 12 8.42 -0.27 -14.89
CA LEU A 12 7.01 -0.59 -15.06
C LEU A 12 6.14 0.08 -13.97
N THR A 13 6.61 0.09 -12.71
CA THR A 13 5.91 0.77 -11.62
C THR A 13 5.82 2.27 -11.87
N ALA A 14 6.91 2.90 -12.35
CA ALA A 14 6.92 4.32 -12.69
C ALA A 14 6.03 4.64 -13.91
N GLU A 15 6.10 3.81 -14.96
CA GLU A 15 5.38 4.02 -16.23
C GLU A 15 3.86 3.94 -16.03
N TYR A 16 3.37 2.99 -15.23
CA TYR A 16 1.94 2.72 -15.10
C TYR A 16 1.32 3.20 -13.79
N GLY A 17 2.11 3.34 -12.73
CA GLY A 17 1.66 3.81 -11.42
C GLY A 17 2.12 5.22 -11.06
N GLY A 18 2.99 5.81 -11.88
CA GLY A 18 3.50 7.17 -11.70
C GLY A 18 4.41 7.34 -10.48
N GLU A 19 4.71 8.58 -10.18
CA GLU A 19 5.58 8.97 -9.05
C GLU A 19 4.99 8.53 -7.70
N TYR A 20 3.68 8.62 -7.56
CA TYR A 20 2.98 8.21 -6.35
C TYR A 20 3.31 6.76 -5.96
N SER A 21 3.22 5.83 -6.91
CA SER A 21 3.48 4.40 -6.65
C SER A 21 4.94 4.12 -6.31
N ILE A 22 5.89 4.84 -6.92
CA ILE A 22 7.31 4.75 -6.57
C ILE A 22 7.55 5.26 -5.14
N GLN A 23 7.01 6.42 -4.79
CA GLN A 23 7.15 6.98 -3.45
C GLN A 23 6.51 6.09 -2.40
N HIS A 24 5.34 5.49 -2.70
CA HIS A 24 4.68 4.52 -1.82
C HIS A 24 5.59 3.29 -1.61
N ALA A 25 6.06 2.65 -2.67
CA ALA A 25 6.97 1.50 -2.56
C ALA A 25 8.24 1.83 -1.74
N GLN A 26 8.81 3.02 -1.92
CA GLN A 26 9.98 3.47 -1.15
C GLN A 26 9.66 3.63 0.35
N ARG A 27 8.48 4.17 0.69
CA ARG A 27 8.05 4.27 2.09
C ARG A 27 7.83 2.89 2.70
N LEU A 28 7.21 1.96 1.97
CA LEU A 28 7.03 0.58 2.44
C LEU A 28 8.36 -0.09 2.74
N ILE A 29 9.35 0.01 1.85
CA ILE A 29 10.68 -0.57 2.06
C ILE A 29 11.33 -0.01 3.34
N ARG A 30 11.22 1.30 3.58
CA ARG A 30 11.74 1.93 4.81
C ARG A 30 10.98 1.48 6.06
N LEU A 31 9.66 1.40 5.98
CA LEU A 31 8.84 0.89 7.08
C LEU A 31 9.17 -0.57 7.39
N VAL A 32 9.32 -1.42 6.38
CA VAL A 32 9.76 -2.81 6.58
C VAL A 32 11.11 -2.87 7.28
N ALA A 33 12.08 -2.03 6.90
CA ALA A 33 13.38 -1.98 7.57
C ALA A 33 13.27 -1.61 9.07
N ILE A 34 12.32 -0.75 9.43
CA ILE A 34 12.07 -0.36 10.82
C ILE A 34 11.35 -1.46 11.59
N VAL A 35 10.25 -1.99 11.03
CA VAL A 35 9.40 -2.96 11.76
C VAL A 35 10.00 -4.37 11.78
N GLY A 36 10.88 -4.67 10.82
CA GLY A 36 11.59 -5.94 10.67
C GLY A 36 13.00 -5.95 11.26
N GLU A 37 13.40 -4.91 12.02
CA GLU A 37 14.77 -4.77 12.55
C GLU A 37 15.25 -6.00 13.34
N ALA A 38 14.35 -6.69 14.03
CA ALA A 38 14.67 -7.84 14.88
C ALA A 38 14.48 -9.20 14.19
N VAL A 39 14.20 -9.25 12.89
CA VAL A 39 13.94 -10.50 12.16
C VAL A 39 14.71 -10.54 10.84
N GLU A 40 15.11 -11.77 10.45
CA GLU A 40 15.70 -11.97 9.14
C GLU A 40 14.62 -12.08 8.07
N TYR A 41 14.81 -11.43 6.92
CA TYR A 41 13.93 -11.49 5.77
C TYR A 41 14.71 -11.27 4.46
N ASP A 42 14.13 -11.67 3.35
CA ASP A 42 14.72 -11.48 2.01
C ASP A 42 14.44 -10.04 1.52
N HIS A 43 15.47 -9.19 1.56
CA HIS A 43 15.40 -7.79 1.11
C HIS A 43 15.00 -7.65 -0.36
N ASP A 44 15.40 -8.59 -1.22
CA ASP A 44 15.04 -8.58 -2.64
C ASP A 44 13.55 -8.93 -2.82
N ALA A 45 13.03 -9.86 -2.02
CA ALA A 45 11.62 -10.21 -2.02
C ALA A 45 10.75 -9.03 -1.58
N VAL A 46 11.11 -8.36 -0.48
CA VAL A 46 10.42 -7.15 0.00
C VAL A 46 10.48 -6.04 -1.04
N TRP A 47 11.63 -5.80 -1.64
CA TRP A 47 11.78 -4.75 -2.65
C TRP A 47 10.87 -5.00 -3.86
N LEU A 48 10.86 -6.23 -4.39
CA LEU A 48 9.99 -6.60 -5.50
C LEU A 48 8.52 -6.50 -5.13
N ALA A 49 8.14 -7.06 -3.99
CA ALA A 49 6.76 -7.06 -3.54
C ALA A 49 6.26 -5.64 -3.29
N ALA A 50 7.04 -4.77 -2.66
CA ALA A 50 6.68 -3.37 -2.44
C ALA A 50 6.42 -2.59 -3.75
N HIS A 51 7.15 -2.90 -4.83
CA HIS A 51 6.92 -2.26 -6.12
C HIS A 51 5.75 -2.86 -6.90
N MET A 52 5.39 -4.12 -6.66
CA MET A 52 4.46 -4.87 -7.50
C MET A 52 3.10 -5.12 -6.85
N HIS A 53 2.94 -4.93 -5.52
CA HIS A 53 1.74 -5.32 -4.78
C HIS A 53 0.46 -4.63 -5.28
N ASP A 54 0.58 -3.41 -5.76
CA ASP A 54 -0.52 -2.58 -6.24
C ASP A 54 -0.65 -2.54 -7.78
N TRP A 55 0.13 -3.30 -8.54
CA TRP A 55 0.03 -3.29 -10.01
C TRP A 55 -1.38 -3.57 -10.52
N GLY A 56 -2.16 -4.37 -9.79
CA GLY A 56 -3.55 -4.67 -10.10
C GLY A 56 -4.51 -3.49 -9.99
N THR A 57 -4.11 -2.39 -9.32
CA THR A 57 -4.89 -1.15 -9.23
C THR A 57 -4.66 -0.21 -10.41
N PHE A 58 -3.54 -0.38 -11.14
CA PHE A 58 -3.21 0.53 -12.23
C PHE A 58 -4.23 0.42 -13.38
N PRO A 59 -4.72 1.55 -13.93
CA PRO A 59 -5.82 1.54 -14.92
C PRO A 59 -5.60 0.59 -16.09
N ARG A 60 -4.35 0.47 -16.57
CA ARG A 60 -3.99 -0.43 -17.66
C ARG A 60 -4.15 -1.91 -17.31
N TRP A 61 -3.96 -2.26 -16.03
CA TRP A 61 -3.85 -3.66 -15.58
C TRP A 61 -5.00 -4.12 -14.71
N SER A 62 -5.77 -3.18 -14.15
CA SER A 62 -6.98 -3.51 -13.37
C SER A 62 -7.99 -4.30 -14.19
N ARG A 63 -8.79 -5.11 -13.51
CA ARG A 63 -9.88 -5.89 -14.11
C ARG A 63 -11.07 -5.84 -13.18
N GLU A 64 -12.24 -5.58 -13.75
CA GLU A 64 -13.49 -5.66 -13.00
C GLU A 64 -13.66 -7.06 -12.40
N ASN A 65 -14.21 -7.12 -11.20
CA ASN A 65 -14.49 -8.34 -10.46
C ASN A 65 -13.27 -9.21 -10.07
N ILE A 66 -12.04 -8.70 -10.22
CA ILE A 66 -10.83 -9.35 -9.72
C ILE A 66 -10.25 -8.48 -8.61
N ASN A 67 -10.08 -9.07 -7.42
CA ASN A 67 -9.38 -8.40 -6.32
C ASN A 67 -7.98 -7.96 -6.78
N HIS A 68 -7.60 -6.71 -6.46
CA HIS A 68 -6.35 -6.14 -6.93
C HIS A 68 -5.11 -6.92 -6.45
N SER A 69 -5.12 -7.50 -5.24
CA SER A 69 -3.99 -8.32 -4.75
C SER A 69 -3.81 -9.57 -5.62
N VAL A 70 -4.91 -10.24 -5.96
CA VAL A 70 -4.91 -11.39 -6.86
C VAL A 70 -4.43 -10.98 -8.26
N ARG A 71 -4.90 -9.83 -8.75
CA ARG A 71 -4.47 -9.31 -10.04
C ARG A 71 -3.00 -8.93 -10.05
N SER A 72 -2.52 -8.26 -9.01
CA SER A 72 -1.11 -7.91 -8.84
C SER A 72 -0.23 -9.16 -8.82
N ARG A 73 -0.64 -10.19 -8.09
CA ARG A 73 0.05 -11.48 -8.06
C ARG A 73 0.17 -12.11 -9.45
N GLN A 74 -0.92 -12.14 -10.23
CA GLN A 74 -0.92 -12.68 -11.60
C GLN A 74 0.09 -11.93 -12.50
N LEU A 75 0.07 -10.59 -12.45
CA LEU A 75 0.99 -9.74 -13.20
C LEU A 75 2.44 -9.95 -12.76
N ALA A 76 2.67 -10.01 -11.46
CA ALA A 76 3.99 -10.25 -10.89
C ALA A 76 4.53 -11.61 -11.35
N GLU A 77 3.74 -12.67 -11.28
CA GLU A 77 4.13 -14.01 -11.72
C GLU A 77 4.53 -14.03 -13.20
N GLU A 78 3.73 -13.42 -14.08
CA GLU A 78 4.00 -13.33 -15.50
C GLU A 78 5.35 -12.62 -15.76
N HIS A 79 5.53 -11.44 -15.16
CA HIS A 79 6.74 -10.64 -15.37
C HIS A 79 7.99 -11.28 -14.75
N LEU A 80 7.90 -11.85 -13.56
CA LEU A 80 9.01 -12.52 -12.87
C LEU A 80 9.47 -13.78 -13.63
N LYS A 81 8.53 -14.58 -14.16
CA LYS A 81 8.86 -15.74 -15.03
C LYS A 81 9.59 -15.29 -16.30
N ARG A 82 9.07 -14.26 -16.98
CA ARG A 82 9.69 -13.71 -18.21
C ARG A 82 11.11 -13.19 -17.96
N LEU A 83 11.35 -12.62 -16.79
CA LEU A 83 12.65 -12.09 -16.37
C LEU A 83 13.56 -13.13 -15.71
N LYS A 84 13.16 -14.41 -15.69
CA LYS A 84 13.90 -15.54 -15.12
C LYS A 84 14.26 -15.33 -13.64
N CYS A 85 13.31 -14.81 -12.86
CA CYS A 85 13.45 -14.69 -11.41
C CYS A 85 13.64 -16.09 -10.79
N PRO A 86 14.58 -16.27 -9.84
CA PRO A 86 14.73 -17.52 -9.12
C PRO A 86 13.43 -17.97 -8.45
N ALA A 87 13.09 -19.26 -8.54
CA ALA A 87 11.80 -19.77 -8.08
C ALA A 87 11.53 -19.50 -6.58
N ALA A 88 12.54 -19.66 -5.74
CA ALA A 88 12.42 -19.40 -4.30
C ALA A 88 12.13 -17.93 -3.98
N LEU A 89 12.81 -16.99 -4.67
CA LEU A 89 12.56 -15.56 -4.55
C LEU A 89 11.16 -15.22 -5.06
N MET A 90 10.78 -15.75 -6.22
CA MET A 90 9.45 -15.53 -6.81
C MET A 90 8.33 -15.99 -5.87
N ALA A 91 8.47 -17.16 -5.24
CA ALA A 91 7.45 -17.68 -4.32
C ALA A 91 7.18 -16.72 -3.15
N ARG A 92 8.23 -16.18 -2.51
CA ARG A 92 8.10 -15.19 -1.43
C ARG A 92 7.44 -13.88 -1.91
N VAL A 93 7.86 -13.40 -3.07
CA VAL A 93 7.27 -12.17 -3.68
C VAL A 93 5.78 -12.35 -3.93
N LEU A 94 5.38 -13.47 -4.53
CA LEU A 94 3.98 -13.72 -4.86
C LEU A 94 3.11 -13.89 -3.62
N GLU A 95 3.62 -14.55 -2.58
CA GLU A 95 2.93 -14.68 -1.30
C GLU A 95 2.79 -13.31 -0.62
N ALA A 96 3.85 -12.50 -0.58
CA ALA A 96 3.80 -11.16 -0.01
C ALA A 96 2.78 -10.27 -0.74
N ILE A 97 2.72 -10.33 -2.07
CA ILE A 97 1.73 -9.58 -2.86
C ILE A 97 0.31 -10.07 -2.59
N GLU A 98 0.07 -11.36 -2.55
CA GLU A 98 -1.28 -11.92 -2.39
C GLU A 98 -1.89 -11.56 -1.03
N TYR A 99 -1.08 -11.55 0.01
CA TYR A 99 -1.55 -11.43 1.40
C TYR A 99 -1.27 -10.08 2.07
N HIS A 100 -0.88 -9.04 1.32
CA HIS A 100 -0.59 -7.72 1.90
C HIS A 100 -1.81 -7.03 2.54
N HIS A 101 -3.04 -7.43 2.21
CA HIS A 101 -4.26 -6.93 2.85
C HIS A 101 -4.88 -7.87 3.88
N GLY A 102 -4.22 -8.95 4.21
CA GLY A 102 -4.68 -9.90 5.21
C GLY A 102 -4.64 -11.33 4.73
N GLY A 103 -5.00 -12.24 5.59
CA GLY A 103 -4.94 -13.68 5.35
C GLY A 103 -4.56 -14.43 6.62
N ALA A 104 -4.27 -15.73 6.50
CA ALA A 104 -3.84 -16.54 7.61
C ALA A 104 -2.51 -16.02 8.21
N ASP A 105 -2.34 -16.20 9.52
CA ASP A 105 -1.19 -15.65 10.26
C ASP A 105 0.13 -16.42 10.02
N ASP A 106 0.08 -17.57 9.38
CA ASP A 106 1.19 -18.49 9.07
C ASP A 106 1.82 -18.24 7.70
N ARG A 107 2.00 -16.98 7.32
CA ARG A 107 2.63 -16.57 6.05
C ARG A 107 4.13 -16.33 6.20
N CYS A 108 4.85 -16.28 5.06
CA CYS A 108 6.26 -15.91 5.09
C CYS A 108 6.45 -14.53 5.73
N ILE A 109 7.61 -14.33 6.33
CA ILE A 109 7.88 -13.09 7.08
C ILE A 109 7.77 -11.85 6.19
N GLU A 110 8.13 -11.94 4.92
CA GLU A 110 8.03 -10.85 3.96
C GLU A 110 6.58 -10.40 3.73
N ALA A 111 5.62 -11.35 3.73
CA ALA A 111 4.20 -11.04 3.62
C ALA A 111 3.68 -10.32 4.87
N VAL A 112 4.11 -10.75 6.06
CA VAL A 112 3.77 -10.10 7.33
C VAL A 112 4.33 -8.68 7.38
N LEU A 113 5.60 -8.51 7.03
CA LEU A 113 6.27 -7.21 7.05
C LEU A 113 5.67 -6.23 6.03
N LEU A 114 5.37 -6.69 4.81
CA LEU A 114 4.76 -5.85 3.78
C LEU A 114 3.36 -5.40 4.20
N ARG A 115 2.54 -6.30 4.73
CA ARG A 115 1.20 -5.99 5.25
C ARG A 115 1.26 -4.94 6.35
N ASP A 116 2.14 -5.14 7.32
CA ASP A 116 2.29 -4.20 8.44
C ASP A 116 2.78 -2.83 7.94
N ALA A 117 3.71 -2.80 6.99
CA ALA A 117 4.23 -1.57 6.40
C ALA A 117 3.14 -0.82 5.63
N ASP A 118 2.33 -1.52 4.81
CA ASP A 118 1.25 -0.90 4.03
C ASP A 118 0.15 -0.36 4.94
N ALA A 119 -0.24 -1.12 5.97
CA ALA A 119 -1.18 -0.64 6.97
C ALA A 119 -0.68 0.62 7.69
N LEU A 120 0.62 0.67 8.05
CA LEU A 120 1.26 1.84 8.68
C LEU A 120 1.37 3.05 7.72
N ASP A 121 1.65 2.84 6.43
CA ASP A 121 1.69 3.92 5.43
C ASP A 121 0.31 4.54 5.21
N GLY A 122 -0.76 3.77 5.46
CA GLY A 122 -2.14 4.27 5.48
C GLY A 122 -2.56 4.96 6.76
N MET A 123 -1.65 5.24 7.71
CA MET A 123 -1.93 5.87 9.00
C MET A 123 -1.14 7.17 9.18
N GLY A 124 -1.53 7.96 10.19
CA GLY A 124 -0.92 9.25 10.50
C GLY A 124 -1.23 10.31 9.43
N ALA A 125 -0.43 11.38 9.40
CA ALA A 125 -0.59 12.46 8.44
C ALA A 125 -0.52 11.99 6.98
N MET A 126 0.38 11.01 6.69
CA MET A 126 0.46 10.42 5.35
C MET A 126 -0.81 9.66 4.96
N GLY A 127 -1.43 8.95 5.91
CA GLY A 127 -2.70 8.25 5.67
C GLY A 127 -3.81 9.23 5.29
N VAL A 128 -3.97 10.32 6.02
CA VAL A 128 -4.93 11.38 5.69
C VAL A 128 -4.63 11.98 4.32
N LEU A 129 -3.38 12.40 4.09
CA LEU A 129 -2.97 13.01 2.82
C LEU A 129 -3.27 12.08 1.63
N ARG A 130 -3.01 10.78 1.75
CA ARG A 130 -3.29 9.80 0.68
C ARG A 130 -4.77 9.72 0.34
N GLU A 131 -5.66 9.74 1.34
CA GLU A 131 -7.10 9.69 1.09
C GLU A 131 -7.61 10.95 0.39
N PHE A 132 -7.15 12.12 0.79
CA PHE A 132 -7.53 13.36 0.13
C PHE A 132 -6.90 13.53 -1.26
N ALA A 133 -5.65 13.10 -1.44
CA ALA A 133 -5.00 13.08 -2.76
C ALA A 133 -5.63 12.09 -3.74
N SER A 134 -6.37 11.08 -3.27
CA SER A 134 -7.10 10.14 -4.11
C SER A 134 -8.42 10.66 -4.65
N ILE A 135 -8.86 11.85 -4.22
CA ILE A 135 -10.04 12.50 -4.78
C ILE A 135 -9.74 12.83 -6.25
N PRO A 136 -10.59 12.37 -7.21
CA PRO A 136 -10.37 12.68 -8.60
C PRO A 136 -10.38 14.19 -8.83
N THR A 137 -9.34 14.71 -9.46
CA THR A 137 -9.33 16.09 -9.94
C THR A 137 -10.17 16.16 -11.19
N GLU A 138 -11.29 16.91 -11.11
CA GLU A 138 -12.15 17.14 -12.26
C GLU A 138 -11.42 17.86 -13.37
N THR A 139 -11.40 17.23 -14.49
CA THR A 139 -11.12 17.86 -15.75
C THR A 139 -12.45 18.39 -16.32
N ALA A 140 -12.49 19.66 -16.69
CA ALA A 140 -13.56 20.24 -17.49
C ALA A 140 -14.87 20.67 -16.78
N GLY A 141 -14.78 21.21 -15.56
CA GLY A 141 -15.88 22.03 -15.02
C GLY A 141 -17.12 21.25 -14.56
N CYS A 142 -17.04 19.94 -14.43
CA CYS A 142 -18.09 19.14 -13.83
C CYS A 142 -17.76 18.89 -12.35
N TYR A 143 -18.54 19.43 -11.45
CA TYR A 143 -18.34 19.29 -10.00
C TYR A 143 -19.10 18.11 -9.39
N THR A 144 -19.64 17.21 -10.19
CA THR A 144 -20.32 16.01 -9.72
C THR A 144 -19.35 14.85 -9.57
N LEU A 145 -18.86 14.65 -8.35
CA LEU A 145 -18.13 13.44 -8.01
C LEU A 145 -19.10 12.29 -7.71
N PRO A 146 -18.75 11.03 -8.02
CA PRO A 146 -19.50 9.88 -7.54
C PRO A 146 -19.66 9.93 -6.01
N ALA A 147 -20.74 9.38 -5.48
CA ALA A 147 -20.96 9.32 -4.04
C ALA A 147 -19.76 8.69 -3.33
N GLY A 148 -19.29 9.34 -2.26
CA GLY A 148 -18.12 8.88 -1.50
C GLY A 148 -16.75 9.28 -2.07
N TRP A 149 -16.69 10.01 -3.18
CA TRP A 149 -15.42 10.46 -3.80
C TRP A 149 -15.03 11.91 -3.46
N GLY A 150 -15.88 12.64 -2.75
CA GLY A 150 -15.56 13.98 -2.28
C GLY A 150 -14.74 14.01 -0.99
N MET A 151 -14.61 15.22 -0.41
CA MET A 151 -13.89 15.43 0.85
C MET A 151 -14.47 14.57 1.98
N ARG A 152 -15.80 14.49 2.10
CA ARG A 152 -16.46 13.64 3.09
C ARG A 152 -16.06 12.16 2.92
N GLY A 153 -16.08 11.65 1.70
CA GLY A 153 -15.66 10.28 1.45
C GLY A 153 -14.19 10.00 1.76
N ALA A 154 -13.30 10.98 1.51
CA ALA A 154 -11.89 10.88 1.90
C ALA A 154 -11.73 10.85 3.43
N TYR A 155 -12.46 11.69 4.14
CA TYR A 155 -12.52 11.73 5.60
C TYR A 155 -13.01 10.39 6.18
N ASP A 156 -14.12 9.86 5.66
CA ASP A 156 -14.70 8.59 6.12
C ASP A 156 -13.72 7.42 5.88
N ARG A 157 -13.03 7.38 4.73
CA ARG A 157 -11.99 6.37 4.47
C ARG A 157 -10.79 6.51 5.42
N ALA A 158 -10.39 7.73 5.75
CA ALA A 158 -9.35 7.97 6.74
C ALA A 158 -9.75 7.46 8.14
N LEU A 159 -11.00 7.70 8.58
CA LEU A 159 -11.54 7.12 9.81
C LEU A 159 -11.54 5.59 9.79
N MET A 160 -11.97 4.98 8.68
CA MET A 160 -11.94 3.51 8.52
C MET A 160 -10.52 2.94 8.65
N ARG A 161 -9.50 3.63 8.12
CA ARG A 161 -8.11 3.22 8.28
C ARG A 161 -7.64 3.36 9.72
N LEU A 162 -8.00 4.45 10.39
CA LEU A 162 -7.68 4.67 11.80
C LEU A 162 -8.20 3.53 12.69
N GLU A 163 -9.41 3.03 12.40
CA GLU A 163 -10.02 1.95 13.16
C GLU A 163 -9.46 0.56 12.80
N ASN A 164 -9.26 0.29 11.52
CA ASN A 164 -9.01 -1.07 11.03
C ASN A 164 -7.53 -1.41 10.90
N ASN A 165 -6.68 -0.47 10.46
CA ASN A 165 -5.27 -0.76 10.22
C ASN A 165 -4.53 -1.27 11.46
N PRO A 166 -4.72 -0.71 12.69
CA PRO A 166 -4.07 -1.24 13.89
C PRO A 166 -4.38 -2.70 14.18
N ARG A 167 -5.58 -3.18 13.78
CA ARG A 167 -6.02 -4.57 14.01
C ARG A 167 -5.32 -5.57 13.10
N MET A 168 -4.82 -5.10 11.97
CA MET A 168 -4.12 -5.93 10.99
C MET A 168 -2.68 -6.23 11.38
N LEU A 169 -2.06 -5.39 12.22
CA LEU A 169 -0.64 -5.43 12.54
C LEU A 169 -0.25 -6.66 13.36
N ARG A 170 0.89 -7.24 13.02
CA ARG A 170 1.42 -8.42 13.70
C ARG A 170 2.73 -8.14 14.43
N MET A 171 3.65 -7.37 13.82
CA MET A 171 4.94 -7.10 14.44
C MET A 171 4.78 -6.20 15.67
N PRO A 172 5.51 -6.48 16.77
CA PRO A 172 5.47 -5.63 17.97
C PRO A 172 5.81 -4.16 17.67
N LYS A 173 6.83 -3.94 16.85
CA LYS A 173 7.25 -2.58 16.46
C LYS A 173 6.19 -1.86 15.62
N SER A 174 5.47 -2.58 14.76
CA SER A 174 4.35 -2.02 14.01
C SER A 174 3.24 -1.51 14.94
N LYS A 175 2.91 -2.28 15.97
CA LYS A 175 1.89 -1.90 16.97
C LYS A 175 2.30 -0.68 17.79
N GLU A 176 3.58 -0.53 18.09
CA GLU A 176 4.14 0.66 18.74
C GLU A 176 3.96 1.91 17.86
N LEU A 177 4.46 1.85 16.61
CA LEU A 177 4.35 2.94 15.66
C LEU A 177 2.90 3.32 15.34
N ALA A 178 2.01 2.33 15.27
CA ALA A 178 0.60 2.58 15.01
C ALA A 178 -0.06 3.44 16.09
N ARG A 179 0.34 3.31 17.36
CA ARG A 179 -0.22 4.13 18.44
C ARG A 179 0.14 5.61 18.28
N GLU A 180 1.35 5.91 17.81
CA GLU A 180 1.77 7.28 17.54
C GLU A 180 1.03 7.83 16.32
N LYS A 181 1.04 7.09 15.22
CA LYS A 181 0.35 7.46 13.99
C LYS A 181 -1.16 7.61 14.17
N ALA A 182 -1.79 6.79 15.02
CA ALA A 182 -3.22 6.90 15.32
C ALA A 182 -3.55 8.20 16.05
N ARG A 183 -2.74 8.60 17.06
CA ARG A 183 -2.92 9.88 17.76
C ARG A 183 -2.79 11.08 16.84
N GLU A 184 -1.77 11.06 15.98
CA GLU A 184 -1.53 12.11 14.99
C GLU A 184 -2.68 12.19 13.98
N MET A 185 -3.11 11.04 13.45
CA MET A 185 -4.22 10.95 12.50
C MET A 185 -5.53 11.46 13.10
N GLN A 186 -5.86 11.06 14.34
CA GLN A 186 -7.03 11.54 15.04
C GLN A 186 -7.00 13.06 15.20
N SER A 187 -5.87 13.62 15.64
CA SER A 187 -5.72 15.06 15.81
C SER A 187 -5.96 15.84 14.51
N ILE A 188 -5.49 15.31 13.38
CA ILE A 188 -5.72 15.94 12.06
C ILE A 188 -7.20 15.84 11.68
N LEU A 189 -7.82 14.69 11.85
CA LEU A 189 -9.24 14.47 11.54
C LEU A 189 -10.14 15.36 12.39
N ASP A 190 -9.87 15.48 13.69
CA ASP A 190 -10.60 16.38 14.58
C ASP A 190 -10.47 17.86 14.14
N SER A 191 -9.29 18.25 13.65
CA SER A 191 -9.08 19.61 13.12
C SER A 191 -9.85 19.84 11.84
N LEU A 192 -9.84 18.90 10.91
CA LEU A 192 -10.61 18.97 9.67
C LEU A 192 -12.11 19.07 9.94
N GLU A 193 -12.64 18.27 10.85
CA GLU A 193 -14.05 18.30 11.21
C GLU A 193 -14.43 19.66 11.84
N ARG A 194 -13.62 20.17 12.76
CA ARG A 194 -13.87 21.47 13.41
C ARG A 194 -13.82 22.61 12.41
N GLU A 195 -12.82 22.63 11.50
CA GLU A 195 -12.62 23.70 10.53
C GLU A 195 -13.62 23.66 9.38
N SER A 196 -14.21 22.50 9.10
CA SER A 196 -15.25 22.34 8.10
C SER A 196 -16.58 22.99 8.48
N LEU A 197 -16.76 23.39 9.75
CA LEU A 197 -18.01 23.99 10.26
C LEU A 197 -19.25 23.12 9.98
N GLY A 198 -19.08 21.79 9.91
CA GLY A 198 -20.16 20.83 9.61
C GLY A 198 -20.40 20.60 8.12
N PHE A 199 -19.54 21.09 7.24
CA PHE A 199 -19.64 20.94 5.79
C PHE A 199 -18.57 20.01 5.19
N LEU A 200 -18.03 19.10 5.98
CA LEU A 200 -17.13 18.07 5.48
C LEU A 200 -17.93 16.91 4.92
#